data_de57a9c49207ab100591cd91a5ebf441
#
_entry.id   de57a9c49207ab100591cd91a5ebf441
#
_cell.length_a   1.000
_cell.length_b   1.000
_cell.length_c   1.000
_cell.angle_alpha   90.00
_cell.angle_beta   90.00
_cell.angle_gamma   90.00
#
_symmetry.space_group_name_H-M   'P 1'
#
loop_
_entity.id
_entity.type
_entity.pdbx_description
1 polymer ?
#
loop_
_entity_poly.entity_id
_entity_poly.type
_entity_poly.pdbx_seq_one_letter_code
_entity_poly.pdbx_strand_id
1 'polypeptide(L)'
;MKTSSKVFFPWERRRGLLGAIGRTRVRFVLAAIAAVVVIVLIRRREEHAAAVRATRATIDTAFHAMIQYRADHQGACPRDWAEMVAAAYLHDVPHDAWGRPLRLTCPGRRDKAGFDLESDGPDGLPGGLDRVE
;
A
#
# COMPACT_ATOMS: atom_id res chain seq x y z
N MET A 1 23.77 65.35 43.85
CA MET A 1 24.11 64.20 43.02
C MET A 1 23.61 62.93 43.72
N LYS A 2 22.53 62.32 43.28
CA LYS A 2 21.99 61.05 43.84
C LYS A 2 22.57 59.91 43.00
N THR A 3 23.49 59.16 43.56
CA THR A 3 23.96 57.91 42.98
C THR A 3 22.95 56.82 43.27
N SER A 4 22.19 56.43 42.27
CA SER A 4 21.29 55.26 42.34
C SER A 4 22.09 53.98 42.22
N SER A 5 22.36 53.32 43.34
CA SER A 5 22.94 51.98 43.35
C SER A 5 21.92 50.95 42.89
N LYS A 6 22.07 50.41 41.70
CA LYS A 6 21.25 49.28 41.21
C LYS A 6 21.62 48.04 42.00
N VAL A 7 20.74 47.60 42.89
CA VAL A 7 20.90 46.33 43.62
C VAL A 7 20.60 45.20 42.63
N PHE A 8 21.63 44.45 42.32
CA PHE A 8 21.56 43.30 41.40
C PHE A 8 21.23 42.03 42.22
N PHE A 9 20.07 41.46 42.04
CA PHE A 9 19.66 40.26 42.75
C PHE A 9 20.23 39.01 42.03
N PRO A 10 20.90 38.06 42.74
CA PRO A 10 21.58 36.93 42.14
C PRO A 10 20.69 35.90 41.44
N TRP A 11 19.38 35.97 41.63
CA TRP A 11 18.44 35.01 41.03
C TRP A 11 18.01 35.34 39.61
N GLU A 12 18.31 36.55 39.12
CA GLU A 12 17.93 36.93 37.74
C GLU A 12 18.74 36.18 36.65
N ARG A 13 19.91 35.65 37.02
CA ARG A 13 20.77 34.91 36.06
C ARG A 13 20.35 33.47 35.76
N ARG A 14 19.42 32.90 36.49
CA ARG A 14 19.08 31.43 36.35
C ARG A 14 18.06 31.12 35.28
N ARG A 15 17.43 32.08 34.62
CA ARG A 15 16.42 31.83 33.56
C ARG A 15 16.98 31.38 32.22
N GLY A 16 18.27 31.54 31.93
CA GLY A 16 18.88 31.23 30.64
C GLY A 16 19.20 29.76 30.42
N LEU A 17 19.73 29.06 31.42
CA LEU A 17 20.21 27.67 31.27
C LEU A 17 19.12 26.62 31.32
N LEU A 18 18.15 26.75 32.22
CA LEU A 18 17.02 25.81 32.31
C LEU A 18 16.06 25.92 31.10
N GLY A 19 15.90 27.13 30.53
CA GLY A 19 15.13 27.32 29.32
C GLY A 19 15.82 26.77 28.07
N ALA A 20 17.14 26.76 28.00
CA ALA A 20 17.89 26.19 26.89
C ALA A 20 17.87 24.65 26.92
N ILE A 21 17.98 24.03 28.11
CA ILE A 21 17.92 22.57 28.28
C ILE A 21 16.51 22.03 27.97
N GLY A 22 15.44 22.79 28.30
CA GLY A 22 14.08 22.41 27.93
C GLY A 22 13.83 22.45 26.43
N ARG A 23 14.32 23.49 25.74
CA ARG A 23 14.18 23.63 24.28
C ARG A 23 14.97 22.59 23.50
N THR A 24 16.14 22.20 23.94
CA THR A 24 16.93 21.16 23.30
C THR A 24 16.26 19.79 23.45
N ARG A 25 15.76 19.43 24.62
CA ARG A 25 15.01 18.17 24.82
C ARG A 25 13.75 18.11 23.95
N VAL A 26 12.99 19.18 23.87
CA VAL A 26 11.80 19.27 23.00
C VAL A 26 12.18 19.07 21.52
N ARG A 27 13.29 19.68 21.06
CA ARG A 27 13.75 19.51 19.68
C ARG A 27 14.15 18.05 19.39
N PHE A 28 14.83 17.38 20.31
CA PHE A 28 15.17 15.97 20.14
C PHE A 28 13.94 15.07 20.11
N VAL A 29 12.94 15.32 20.96
CA VAL A 29 11.69 14.58 20.94
C VAL A 29 10.94 14.79 19.64
N LEU A 30 10.83 16.02 19.15
CA LEU A 30 10.21 16.32 17.86
C LEU A 30 10.94 15.67 16.68
N ALA A 31 12.28 15.70 16.71
CA ALA A 31 13.09 15.03 15.68
C ALA A 31 12.90 13.51 15.71
N ALA A 32 12.82 12.89 16.89
CA ALA A 32 12.55 11.47 17.03
C ALA A 32 11.15 11.10 16.51
N ILE A 33 10.13 11.89 16.84
CA ILE A 33 8.76 11.70 16.32
C ILE A 33 8.75 11.83 14.80
N ALA A 34 9.39 12.86 14.24
CA ALA A 34 9.48 13.05 12.80
C ALA A 34 10.17 11.87 12.11
N ALA A 35 11.27 11.35 12.68
CA ALA A 35 11.96 10.18 12.17
C ALA A 35 11.07 8.94 12.17
N VAL A 36 10.33 8.68 13.26
CA VAL A 36 9.38 7.57 13.34
C VAL A 36 8.28 7.70 12.29
N VAL A 37 7.70 8.90 12.12
CA VAL A 37 6.67 9.15 11.10
C VAL A 37 7.22 8.86 9.70
N VAL A 38 8.42 9.34 9.38
CA VAL A 38 9.07 9.08 8.07
C VAL A 38 9.29 7.59 7.85
N ILE A 39 9.79 6.87 8.86
CA ILE A 39 9.99 5.40 8.77
C ILE A 39 8.67 4.68 8.51
N VAL A 40 7.60 5.05 9.23
CA VAL A 40 6.27 4.45 9.04
C VAL A 40 5.73 4.72 7.63
N LEU A 41 5.91 5.95 7.12
CA LEU A 41 5.46 6.30 5.77
C LEU A 41 6.24 5.52 4.68
N ILE A 42 7.55 5.36 4.85
CA ILE A 42 8.38 4.57 3.93
C ILE A 42 7.91 3.11 3.94
N ARG A 43 7.75 2.50 5.12
CA ARG A 43 7.29 1.11 5.24
C ARG A 43 5.94 0.88 4.59
N ARG A 44 4.97 1.77 4.82
CA ARG A 44 3.65 1.69 4.18
C ARG A 44 3.72 1.74 2.65
N ARG A 45 4.62 2.58 2.10
CA ARG A 45 4.84 2.63 0.64
C ARG A 45 5.45 1.34 0.11
N GLU A 46 6.41 0.77 0.81
CA GLU A 46 7.04 -0.50 0.42
C GLU A 46 6.07 -1.67 0.47
N GLU A 47 5.25 -1.76 1.53
CA GLU A 47 4.20 -2.77 1.66
C GLU A 47 3.17 -2.66 0.53
N HIS A 48 2.72 -1.46 0.21
CA HIS A 48 1.79 -1.22 -0.90
C HIS A 48 2.41 -1.61 -2.25
N ALA A 49 3.65 -1.21 -2.51
CA ALA A 49 4.36 -1.59 -3.74
C ALA A 49 4.59 -3.10 -3.84
N ALA A 50 4.86 -3.77 -2.71
CA ALA A 50 4.99 -5.23 -2.66
C ALA A 50 3.65 -5.92 -2.96
N ALA A 51 2.54 -5.44 -2.38
CA ALA A 51 1.21 -5.95 -2.64
C ALA A 51 0.81 -5.83 -4.12
N VAL A 52 1.08 -4.69 -4.75
CA VAL A 52 0.83 -4.50 -6.20
C VAL A 52 1.65 -5.49 -7.03
N ARG A 53 2.94 -5.70 -6.71
CA ARG A 53 3.77 -6.67 -7.43
C ARG A 53 3.25 -8.10 -7.26
N ALA A 54 2.86 -8.48 -6.04
CA ALA A 54 2.29 -9.80 -5.77
C ALA A 54 0.98 -10.02 -6.54
N THR A 55 0.09 -9.02 -6.57
CA THR A 55 -1.16 -9.09 -7.33
C THR A 55 -0.89 -9.25 -8.83
N ARG A 56 0.08 -8.52 -9.39
CA ARG A 56 0.46 -8.67 -10.81
C ARG A 56 0.98 -10.08 -11.12
N ALA A 57 1.78 -10.65 -10.25
CA ALA A 57 2.25 -12.04 -10.42
C ALA A 57 1.09 -13.04 -10.38
N THR A 58 0.08 -12.83 -9.54
CA THR A 58 -1.14 -13.64 -9.52
C THR A 58 -1.95 -13.47 -10.81
N ILE A 59 -2.10 -12.23 -11.30
CA ILE A 59 -2.79 -11.97 -12.58
C ILE A 59 -2.08 -12.67 -13.73
N ASP A 60 -0.74 -12.61 -13.79
CA ASP A 60 0.05 -13.27 -14.83
C ASP A 60 -0.14 -14.79 -14.80
N THR A 61 -0.09 -15.41 -13.62
CA THR A 61 -0.37 -16.84 -13.45
C THR A 61 -1.78 -17.20 -13.91
N ALA A 62 -2.79 -16.43 -13.49
CA ALA A 62 -4.17 -16.65 -13.89
C ALA A 62 -4.38 -16.43 -15.40
N PHE A 63 -3.66 -15.47 -15.99
CA PHE A 63 -3.69 -15.20 -17.42
C PHE A 63 -3.18 -16.39 -18.23
N HIS A 64 -2.07 -16.98 -17.84
CA HIS A 64 -1.55 -18.17 -18.50
C HIS A 64 -2.49 -19.37 -18.38
N ALA A 65 -3.09 -19.59 -17.21
CA ALA A 65 -4.08 -20.64 -17.01
C ALA A 65 -5.31 -20.44 -17.90
N MET A 66 -5.78 -19.20 -18.05
CA MET A 66 -6.90 -18.84 -18.93
C MET A 66 -6.58 -19.12 -20.41
N ILE A 67 -5.36 -18.80 -20.85
CA ILE A 67 -4.93 -19.11 -22.23
C ILE A 67 -4.98 -20.60 -22.47
N GLN A 68 -4.44 -21.42 -21.55
CA GLN A 68 -4.46 -22.88 -21.68
C GLN A 68 -5.88 -23.43 -21.68
N TYR A 69 -6.72 -22.98 -20.73
CA TYR A 69 -8.12 -23.39 -20.68
C TYR A 69 -8.84 -23.15 -22.02
N ARG A 70 -8.71 -21.95 -22.57
CA ARG A 70 -9.35 -21.56 -23.82
C ARG A 70 -8.79 -22.30 -25.03
N ALA A 71 -7.48 -22.62 -25.03
CA ALA A 71 -6.88 -23.43 -26.11
C ALA A 71 -7.49 -24.84 -26.15
N ASP A 72 -7.67 -25.45 -24.98
CA ASP A 72 -8.25 -26.80 -24.87
C ASP A 72 -9.77 -26.82 -25.09
N HIS A 73 -10.45 -25.71 -24.87
CA HIS A 73 -11.90 -25.60 -25.00
C HIS A 73 -12.36 -24.76 -26.21
N GLN A 74 -11.55 -24.70 -27.28
CA GLN A 74 -11.89 -24.04 -28.56
C GLN A 74 -12.25 -22.55 -28.41
N GLY A 75 -11.61 -21.86 -27.46
CA GLY A 75 -11.85 -20.44 -27.18
C GLY A 75 -13.01 -20.17 -26.23
N ALA A 76 -13.68 -21.19 -25.69
CA ALA A 76 -14.74 -21.02 -24.73
C ALA A 76 -14.29 -20.33 -23.44
N CYS A 77 -15.21 -19.59 -22.81
CA CYS A 77 -14.98 -18.97 -21.52
C CYS A 77 -15.37 -19.91 -20.39
N PRO A 78 -14.59 -20.02 -19.30
CA PRO A 78 -15.04 -20.68 -18.09
C PRO A 78 -16.17 -19.89 -17.43
N ARG A 79 -17.05 -20.53 -16.70
CA ARG A 79 -18.14 -19.88 -15.96
C ARG A 79 -17.62 -19.05 -14.82
N ASP A 80 -16.64 -19.59 -14.12
CA ASP A 80 -16.01 -18.99 -12.95
C ASP A 80 -14.62 -19.60 -12.67
N TRP A 81 -13.95 -19.10 -11.65
CA TRP A 81 -12.67 -19.65 -11.21
C TRP A 81 -12.77 -21.07 -10.66
N ALA A 82 -13.91 -21.44 -10.07
CA ALA A 82 -14.11 -22.78 -9.51
C ALA A 82 -14.08 -23.84 -10.60
N GLU A 83 -14.59 -23.56 -11.78
CA GLU A 83 -14.51 -24.46 -12.94
C GLU A 83 -13.04 -24.67 -13.36
N MET A 84 -12.20 -23.64 -13.36
CA MET A 84 -10.79 -23.74 -13.70
C MET A 84 -9.99 -24.55 -12.67
N VAL A 85 -10.34 -24.40 -11.38
CA VAL A 85 -9.76 -25.21 -10.30
C VAL A 85 -10.19 -26.68 -10.42
N ALA A 86 -11.48 -26.95 -10.67
CA ALA A 86 -11.99 -28.30 -10.86
C ALA A 86 -11.39 -29.00 -12.08
N ALA A 87 -11.09 -28.24 -13.14
CA ALA A 87 -10.42 -28.73 -14.35
C ALA A 87 -8.88 -28.75 -14.23
N ALA A 88 -8.31 -28.48 -13.05
CA ALA A 88 -6.89 -28.51 -12.73
C ALA A 88 -5.99 -27.51 -13.52
N TYR A 89 -6.56 -26.44 -14.07
CA TYR A 89 -5.78 -25.35 -14.68
C TYR A 89 -5.22 -24.40 -13.62
N LEU A 90 -5.89 -24.30 -12.46
CA LEU A 90 -5.45 -23.56 -11.30
C LEU A 90 -5.49 -24.46 -10.06
N HIS A 91 -4.59 -24.20 -9.12
CA HIS A 91 -4.59 -24.92 -7.84
C HIS A 91 -5.71 -24.41 -6.92
N ASP A 92 -5.86 -23.08 -6.87
CA ASP A 92 -6.85 -22.37 -6.07
C ASP A 92 -7.43 -21.18 -6.84
N VAL A 93 -8.54 -20.65 -6.35
CA VAL A 93 -9.10 -19.39 -6.85
C VAL A 93 -8.05 -18.27 -6.70
N PRO A 94 -7.68 -17.56 -7.77
CA PRO A 94 -6.66 -16.53 -7.68
C PRO A 94 -7.16 -15.32 -6.88
N HIS A 95 -6.39 -14.95 -5.85
CA HIS A 95 -6.68 -13.80 -4.99
C HIS A 95 -5.60 -12.73 -5.16
N ASP A 96 -6.00 -11.48 -5.02
CA ASP A 96 -5.07 -10.38 -4.94
C ASP A 96 -4.34 -10.34 -3.58
N ALA A 97 -3.36 -9.45 -3.43
CA ALA A 97 -2.60 -9.30 -2.20
C ALA A 97 -3.44 -8.77 -1.01
N TRP A 98 -4.66 -8.33 -1.25
CA TRP A 98 -5.61 -7.87 -0.23
C TRP A 98 -6.65 -8.95 0.12
N GLY A 99 -6.48 -10.18 -0.43
CA GLY A 99 -7.32 -11.34 -0.12
C GLY A 99 -8.64 -11.42 -0.87
N ARG A 100 -8.80 -10.65 -1.96
CA ARG A 100 -10.01 -10.68 -2.79
C ARG A 100 -9.78 -11.51 -4.04
N PRO A 101 -10.79 -12.25 -4.52
CA PRO A 101 -10.67 -12.97 -5.77
C PRO A 101 -10.50 -12.01 -6.95
N LEU A 102 -9.66 -12.36 -7.89
CA LEU A 102 -9.51 -11.62 -9.14
C LEU A 102 -10.83 -11.64 -9.91
N ARG A 103 -11.16 -10.52 -10.54
CA ARG A 103 -12.31 -10.40 -11.41
C ARG A 103 -11.97 -10.93 -12.79
N LEU A 104 -12.73 -11.90 -13.24
CA LEU A 104 -12.67 -12.43 -14.59
C LEU A 104 -13.87 -11.88 -15.40
N THR A 105 -13.57 -11.30 -16.55
CA THR A 105 -14.57 -10.91 -17.53
C THR A 105 -14.25 -11.62 -18.84
N CYS A 106 -15.06 -12.59 -19.23
CA CYS A 106 -14.94 -13.32 -20.47
C CYS A 106 -16.33 -13.47 -21.12
N PRO A 107 -16.54 -13.01 -22.36
CA PRO A 107 -15.58 -12.31 -23.23
C PRO A 107 -15.14 -10.95 -22.67
N GLY A 108 -13.96 -10.50 -23.06
CA GLY A 108 -13.37 -9.26 -22.57
C GLY A 108 -14.16 -8.01 -22.99
N ARG A 109 -14.05 -6.94 -22.21
CA ARG A 109 -14.68 -5.65 -22.53
C ARG A 109 -13.94 -4.89 -23.64
N ARG A 110 -12.60 -4.97 -23.63
CA ARG A 110 -11.73 -4.32 -24.62
C ARG A 110 -11.60 -5.15 -25.89
N ASP A 111 -11.45 -6.44 -25.73
CA ASP A 111 -11.40 -7.41 -26.82
C ASP A 111 -12.44 -8.51 -26.58
N LYS A 112 -13.48 -8.53 -27.42
CA LYS A 112 -14.54 -9.54 -27.34
C LYS A 112 -14.05 -10.95 -27.68
N ALA A 113 -12.92 -11.08 -28.37
CA ALA A 113 -12.27 -12.36 -28.62
C ALA A 113 -11.35 -12.79 -27.47
N GLY A 114 -11.08 -11.88 -26.54
CA GLY A 114 -10.22 -12.07 -25.39
C GLY A 114 -10.96 -12.22 -24.05
N PHE A 115 -10.25 -11.93 -22.99
CA PHE A 115 -10.75 -11.85 -21.62
C PHE A 115 -10.01 -10.75 -20.87
N ASP A 116 -10.62 -10.21 -19.81
CA ASP A 116 -10.00 -9.22 -18.93
C ASP A 116 -9.84 -9.82 -17.53
N LEU A 117 -8.69 -9.61 -16.91
CA LEU A 117 -8.39 -9.95 -15.51
C LEU A 117 -8.07 -8.68 -14.76
N GLU A 118 -8.76 -8.45 -13.67
CA GLU A 118 -8.63 -7.23 -12.88
C GLU A 118 -8.65 -7.55 -11.39
N SER A 119 -7.87 -6.80 -10.60
CA SER A 119 -8.05 -6.68 -9.15
C SER A 119 -8.66 -5.33 -8.84
N ASP A 120 -9.59 -5.30 -7.88
CA ASP A 120 -10.23 -4.06 -7.41
C ASP A 120 -9.31 -3.23 -6.50
N GLY A 121 -8.07 -3.72 -6.24
CA GLY A 121 -7.08 -2.99 -5.43
C GLY A 121 -7.41 -2.96 -3.93
N PRO A 122 -6.74 -2.10 -3.15
CA PRO A 122 -6.87 -2.05 -1.69
C PRO A 122 -8.24 -1.56 -1.21
N ASP A 123 -8.93 -0.73 -1.97
CA ASP A 123 -10.25 -0.19 -1.64
C ASP A 123 -11.41 -1.13 -2.00
N GLY A 124 -11.18 -2.08 -2.91
CA GLY A 124 -12.17 -3.04 -3.38
C GLY A 124 -13.28 -2.44 -4.24
N LEU A 125 -13.06 -1.24 -4.76
CA LEU A 125 -14.03 -0.59 -5.63
C LEU A 125 -13.77 -0.95 -7.09
N PRO A 126 -14.79 -1.48 -7.79
CA PRO A 126 -14.65 -1.80 -9.21
C PRO A 126 -14.28 -0.56 -10.04
N GLY A 127 -13.16 -0.63 -10.77
CA GLY A 127 -12.74 0.45 -11.67
C GLY A 127 -12.13 1.67 -10.99
N GLY A 128 -11.72 1.56 -9.71
CA GLY A 128 -10.99 2.60 -8.98
C GLY A 128 -9.62 2.92 -9.60
N LEU A 129 -9.00 4.02 -9.13
CA LEU A 129 -7.66 4.43 -9.56
C LEU A 129 -6.57 3.45 -9.10
N ASP A 130 -6.87 2.64 -8.09
CA ASP A 130 -5.96 1.66 -7.48
C ASP A 130 -6.10 0.25 -8.09
N ARG A 131 -6.83 0.14 -9.21
CA ARG A 131 -7.00 -1.10 -9.97
C ARG A 131 -5.65 -1.62 -10.49
N VAL A 132 -5.42 -2.93 -10.34
CA VAL A 132 -4.27 -3.64 -10.90
C VAL A 132 -4.74 -4.53 -12.05
N GLU A 133 -4.15 -4.32 -13.23
CA GLU A 133 -4.35 -5.10 -14.45
C GLU A 133 -3.10 -5.92 -14.79
#